data_d51fa3394df5e1df079c09041d7d3295
#
_entry.id   d51fa3394df5e1df079c09041d7d3295
#
_cell.length_a   1.000
_cell.length_b   1.000
_cell.length_c   1.000
_cell.angle_alpha   90.00
_cell.angle_beta   90.00
_cell.angle_gamma   90.00
#
_symmetry.space_group_name_H-M   'P 1'
#
loop_
_entity.id
_entity.type
_entity.pdbx_description
1 polymer ?
#
loop_
_entity_poly.entity_id
_entity_poly.type
_entity_poly.pdbx_seq_one_letter_code
_entity_poly.pdbx_strand_id
1 'polypeptide(L)'
;MKTVEALAKLIQGQVIGDAALSVTGITNIEQPKTGCITFVQDEKKLKSLEQTEIACLIVPETISTSTKTLIQVKNPKAAWAFLLNEFFPPHAFTAGISPQASVSRTAKIGNGVTIEPFAVIQDSAEIGDNSVIRAGAYVDRNVKIGKNSVLHPRVMVYNDCQIGSRVILHSGTVIGTDGFGYVSSAAGHQKVPQVGIVVIEDDVEVGANTTIDRATIGETRIGRGCKIDNQVQIGHNVQLGACTIISAQTGISGSTKVGMFVVMGGKVGVGDHCEIGNQVMVGAGAGVPSNKKIPDKQIVFGEPARPYAEARKQIGAQLRAAETLDEVRKLRKELDEIKKKLG
;
A
#
# COMPACT_ATOMS: atom_id res chain seq x y z
N MET A 1 -14.86 -3.88 -28.55
CA MET A 1 -13.64 -4.14 -29.36
C MET A 1 -12.98 -2.82 -29.69
N LYS A 2 -11.67 -2.74 -29.61
CA LYS A 2 -10.87 -1.56 -29.99
C LYS A 2 -9.73 -2.00 -30.90
N THR A 3 -9.33 -1.17 -31.84
CA THR A 3 -8.15 -1.47 -32.68
C THR A 3 -6.86 -1.22 -31.91
N VAL A 4 -5.77 -1.89 -32.33
CA VAL A 4 -4.43 -1.66 -31.76
C VAL A 4 -4.05 -0.19 -31.85
N GLU A 5 -4.37 0.49 -32.98
CA GLU A 5 -4.13 1.93 -33.14
C GLU A 5 -4.86 2.77 -32.08
N ALA A 6 -6.12 2.46 -31.82
CA ALA A 6 -6.90 3.18 -30.79
C ALA A 6 -6.32 2.97 -29.38
N LEU A 7 -5.90 1.74 -29.06
CA LEU A 7 -5.25 1.44 -27.77
C LEU A 7 -3.89 2.13 -27.66
N ALA A 8 -3.08 2.12 -28.72
CA ALA A 8 -1.78 2.79 -28.77
C ALA A 8 -1.92 4.30 -28.51
N LYS A 9 -2.90 4.96 -29.13
CA LYS A 9 -3.19 6.38 -28.89
C LYS A 9 -3.53 6.67 -27.42
N LEU A 10 -4.31 5.79 -26.79
CA LEU A 10 -4.70 5.95 -25.38
C LEU A 10 -3.50 5.89 -24.42
N ILE A 11 -2.52 5.03 -24.71
CA ILE A 11 -1.33 4.82 -23.87
C ILE A 11 -0.07 5.52 -24.42
N GLN A 12 -0.24 6.41 -25.40
CA GLN A 12 0.85 7.15 -26.04
C GLN A 12 1.98 6.24 -26.57
N GLY A 13 1.59 5.10 -27.13
CA GLY A 13 2.50 4.09 -27.66
C GLY A 13 2.65 4.14 -29.16
N GLN A 14 3.75 3.57 -29.68
CA GLN A 14 4.01 3.39 -31.11
C GLN A 14 3.65 1.96 -31.54
N VAL A 15 2.88 1.82 -32.60
CA VAL A 15 2.51 0.52 -33.19
C VAL A 15 3.61 -0.01 -34.11
N ILE A 16 3.97 -1.28 -33.92
CA ILE A 16 4.80 -2.06 -34.85
C ILE A 16 3.96 -3.26 -35.29
N GLY A 17 3.66 -3.35 -36.57
CA GLY A 17 2.80 -4.38 -37.16
C GLY A 17 1.42 -3.86 -37.55
N ASP A 18 0.39 -4.68 -37.41
CA ASP A 18 -0.96 -4.36 -37.90
C ASP A 18 -1.73 -3.46 -36.90
N ALA A 19 -1.82 -2.18 -37.25
CA ALA A 19 -2.54 -1.17 -36.47
C ALA A 19 -4.08 -1.35 -36.49
N ALA A 20 -4.60 -2.01 -37.54
CA ALA A 20 -6.04 -2.24 -37.72
C ALA A 20 -6.53 -3.49 -36.95
N LEU A 21 -5.62 -4.30 -36.41
CA LEU A 21 -5.95 -5.52 -35.68
C LEU A 21 -6.89 -5.22 -34.53
N SER A 22 -7.97 -5.99 -34.42
CA SER A 22 -8.96 -5.85 -33.35
C SER A 22 -8.54 -6.56 -32.07
N VAL A 23 -8.62 -5.85 -30.94
CA VAL A 23 -8.41 -6.39 -29.61
C VAL A 23 -9.74 -6.57 -28.91
N THR A 24 -10.03 -7.79 -28.46
CA THR A 24 -11.30 -8.16 -27.85
C THR A 24 -11.29 -8.06 -26.33
N GLY A 25 -10.11 -8.06 -25.71
CA GLY A 25 -9.94 -8.01 -24.26
C GLY A 25 -8.51 -8.03 -23.79
N ILE A 26 -8.36 -8.19 -22.51
CA ILE A 26 -7.08 -8.26 -21.78
C ILE A 26 -6.86 -9.69 -21.30
N THR A 27 -5.62 -10.16 -21.29
CA THR A 27 -5.25 -11.47 -20.76
C THR A 27 -3.94 -11.41 -19.99
N ASN A 28 -3.71 -12.37 -19.09
CA ASN A 28 -2.41 -12.55 -18.43
C ASN A 28 -1.47 -13.40 -19.29
N ILE A 29 -0.20 -13.43 -18.92
CA ILE A 29 0.85 -14.16 -19.65
C ILE A 29 0.69 -15.68 -19.48
N GLU A 30 0.24 -16.13 -18.30
CA GLU A 30 0.11 -17.54 -17.96
C GLU A 30 -1.08 -18.23 -18.65
N GLN A 31 -2.09 -17.45 -19.03
CA GLN A 31 -3.30 -17.95 -19.68
C GLN A 31 -3.65 -17.08 -20.88
N PRO A 32 -2.85 -17.15 -21.96
CA PRO A 32 -3.07 -16.36 -23.17
C PRO A 32 -4.42 -16.71 -23.82
N LYS A 33 -5.15 -15.66 -24.25
CA LYS A 33 -6.44 -15.80 -24.91
C LYS A 33 -6.40 -15.18 -26.28
N THR A 34 -7.05 -15.85 -27.25
CA THR A 34 -7.17 -15.38 -28.64
C THR A 34 -7.75 -13.97 -28.70
N GLY A 35 -7.14 -13.13 -29.52
CA GLY A 35 -7.62 -11.76 -29.77
C GLY A 35 -7.40 -10.79 -28.61
N CYS A 36 -6.75 -11.19 -27.53
CA CYS A 36 -6.48 -10.33 -26.37
C CYS A 36 -5.13 -9.62 -26.45
N ILE A 37 -4.95 -8.62 -25.60
CA ILE A 37 -3.69 -7.91 -25.37
C ILE A 37 -3.13 -8.22 -24.00
N THR A 38 -1.80 -8.28 -23.88
CA THR A 38 -1.07 -8.33 -22.61
C THR A 38 0.19 -7.48 -22.66
N PHE A 39 0.95 -7.39 -21.56
CA PHE A 39 2.23 -6.67 -21.56
C PHE A 39 3.40 -7.61 -21.24
N VAL A 40 4.58 -7.28 -21.79
CA VAL A 40 5.83 -8.01 -21.57
C VAL A 40 6.95 -7.01 -21.32
N GLN A 41 7.85 -7.33 -20.41
CA GLN A 41 9.00 -6.49 -20.09
C GLN A 41 10.35 -7.09 -20.51
N ASP A 42 10.38 -8.39 -20.79
CA ASP A 42 11.60 -9.11 -21.18
C ASP A 42 11.40 -9.97 -22.42
N GLU A 43 12.50 -10.15 -23.20
CA GLU A 43 12.49 -10.90 -24.45
C GLU A 43 12.21 -12.41 -24.27
N LYS A 44 12.53 -13.00 -23.12
CA LYS A 44 12.28 -14.43 -22.89
C LYS A 44 10.79 -14.71 -22.88
N LYS A 45 10.03 -13.86 -22.17
CA LYS A 45 8.57 -13.95 -22.12
C LYS A 45 7.94 -13.59 -23.45
N LEU A 46 8.51 -12.64 -24.20
CA LEU A 46 8.07 -12.32 -25.55
C LEU A 46 8.06 -13.56 -26.45
N LYS A 47 9.19 -14.27 -26.53
CA LYS A 47 9.33 -15.47 -27.37
C LYS A 47 8.31 -16.57 -27.03
N SER A 48 7.98 -16.74 -25.76
CA SER A 48 6.95 -17.71 -25.36
C SER A 48 5.55 -17.34 -25.82
N LEU A 49 5.26 -16.04 -25.97
CA LEU A 49 3.95 -15.54 -26.40
C LEU A 49 3.79 -15.45 -27.91
N GLU A 50 4.88 -15.43 -28.66
CA GLU A 50 4.86 -15.38 -30.13
C GLU A 50 4.13 -16.57 -30.78
N GLN A 51 4.12 -17.73 -30.10
CA GLN A 51 3.44 -18.94 -30.57
C GLN A 51 1.99 -19.05 -30.09
N THR A 52 1.52 -18.06 -29.33
CA THR A 52 0.14 -18.04 -28.83
C THR A 52 -0.78 -17.26 -29.78
N GLU A 53 -2.08 -17.30 -29.54
CA GLU A 53 -3.07 -16.56 -30.36
C GLU A 53 -3.37 -15.15 -29.79
N ILE A 54 -2.49 -14.59 -28.97
CA ILE A 54 -2.59 -13.21 -28.50
C ILE A 54 -2.53 -12.26 -29.71
N ALA A 55 -3.40 -11.27 -29.75
CA ALA A 55 -3.46 -10.30 -30.84
C ALA A 55 -2.29 -9.31 -30.82
N CYS A 56 -1.98 -8.76 -29.65
CA CYS A 56 -1.03 -7.67 -29.50
C CYS A 56 -0.31 -7.72 -28.15
N LEU A 57 0.91 -7.19 -28.10
CA LEU A 57 1.74 -7.10 -26.91
C LEU A 57 2.17 -5.67 -26.64
N ILE A 58 2.06 -5.24 -25.39
CA ILE A 58 2.65 -3.97 -24.92
C ILE A 58 4.06 -4.27 -24.45
N VAL A 59 5.04 -3.57 -25.02
CA VAL A 59 6.47 -3.81 -24.77
C VAL A 59 7.22 -2.50 -24.48
N PRO A 60 8.39 -2.57 -23.81
CA PRO A 60 9.26 -1.40 -23.68
C PRO A 60 9.85 -1.00 -25.07
N GLU A 61 10.27 0.25 -25.20
CA GLU A 61 10.89 0.79 -26.43
C GLU A 61 12.15 0.01 -26.89
N THR A 62 12.76 -0.76 -26.00
CA THR A 62 13.92 -1.61 -26.32
C THR A 62 13.59 -2.87 -27.13
N ILE A 63 12.32 -3.25 -27.22
CA ILE A 63 11.86 -4.42 -27.98
C ILE A 63 11.20 -3.92 -29.27
N SER A 64 11.84 -4.14 -30.41
CA SER A 64 11.38 -3.63 -31.70
C SER A 64 11.02 -4.71 -32.73
N THR A 65 11.24 -5.98 -32.41
CA THR A 65 11.00 -7.09 -33.34
C THR A 65 10.21 -8.21 -32.71
N SER A 66 9.16 -8.66 -33.39
CA SER A 66 8.34 -9.81 -32.99
C SER A 66 7.54 -10.30 -34.23
N THR A 67 7.07 -11.53 -34.16
CA THR A 67 6.06 -12.05 -35.11
C THR A 67 4.65 -11.52 -34.80
N LYS A 68 4.45 -10.87 -33.64
CA LYS A 68 3.20 -10.27 -33.18
C LYS A 68 3.18 -8.76 -33.39
N THR A 69 1.98 -8.22 -33.46
CA THR A 69 1.80 -6.76 -33.38
C THR A 69 2.18 -6.27 -32.01
N LEU A 70 2.98 -5.20 -31.95
CA LEU A 70 3.47 -4.59 -30.71
C LEU A 70 2.93 -3.18 -30.53
N ILE A 71 2.76 -2.76 -29.28
CA ILE A 71 2.65 -1.36 -28.89
C ILE A 71 3.84 -1.04 -27.98
N GLN A 72 4.80 -0.29 -28.51
CA GLN A 72 5.95 0.17 -27.75
C GLN A 72 5.58 1.36 -26.87
N VAL A 73 5.99 1.32 -25.60
CA VAL A 73 5.77 2.40 -24.64
C VAL A 73 6.99 2.54 -23.71
N LYS A 74 7.18 3.72 -23.12
CA LYS A 74 8.23 3.95 -22.10
C LYS A 74 8.06 3.07 -20.86
N ASN A 75 6.83 2.87 -20.42
CA ASN A 75 6.53 2.08 -19.22
C ASN A 75 5.36 1.12 -19.48
N PRO A 76 5.64 -0.14 -19.88
CA PRO A 76 4.61 -1.14 -20.17
C PRO A 76 3.66 -1.41 -18.99
N LYS A 77 4.17 -1.37 -17.75
CA LYS A 77 3.37 -1.62 -16.55
C LYS A 77 2.36 -0.48 -16.29
N ALA A 78 2.77 0.77 -16.50
CA ALA A 78 1.87 1.91 -16.38
C ALA A 78 0.81 1.91 -17.49
N ALA A 79 1.21 1.62 -18.74
CA ALA A 79 0.30 1.46 -19.86
C ALA A 79 -0.72 0.34 -19.64
N TRP A 80 -0.27 -0.77 -19.06
CA TRP A 80 -1.12 -1.89 -18.69
C TRP A 80 -2.17 -1.49 -17.63
N ALA A 81 -1.75 -0.82 -16.57
CA ALA A 81 -2.66 -0.33 -15.53
C ALA A 81 -3.73 0.62 -16.11
N PHE A 82 -3.34 1.48 -17.06
CA PHE A 82 -4.28 2.35 -17.75
C PHE A 82 -5.31 1.54 -18.57
N LEU A 83 -4.85 0.57 -19.35
CA LEU A 83 -5.75 -0.26 -20.17
C LEU A 83 -6.65 -1.15 -19.30
N LEU A 84 -6.20 -1.62 -18.14
CA LEU A 84 -7.08 -2.33 -17.20
C LEU A 84 -8.28 -1.47 -16.80
N ASN A 85 -8.07 -0.20 -16.48
CA ASN A 85 -9.18 0.71 -16.17
C ASN A 85 -10.09 0.98 -17.37
N GLU A 86 -9.53 0.98 -18.59
CA GLU A 86 -10.28 1.19 -19.81
C GLU A 86 -11.18 0.00 -20.18
N PHE A 87 -10.70 -1.23 -19.97
CA PHE A 87 -11.47 -2.46 -20.21
C PHE A 87 -12.38 -2.86 -19.07
N PHE A 88 -12.01 -2.50 -17.84
CA PHE A 88 -12.75 -2.77 -16.61
C PHE A 88 -12.96 -1.48 -15.82
N PRO A 89 -13.77 -0.55 -16.34
CA PRO A 89 -14.01 0.70 -15.64
C PRO A 89 -14.59 0.45 -14.24
N PRO A 90 -14.24 1.27 -13.26
CA PRO A 90 -14.82 1.19 -11.93
C PRO A 90 -16.34 1.19 -11.98
N HIS A 91 -16.96 0.48 -11.06
CA HIS A 91 -18.42 0.42 -10.98
C HIS A 91 -18.99 1.83 -10.76
N ALA A 92 -19.91 2.24 -11.63
CA ALA A 92 -20.59 3.51 -11.45
C ALA A 92 -21.61 3.38 -10.31
N PHE A 93 -21.60 4.32 -9.38
CA PHE A 93 -22.57 4.39 -8.31
C PHE A 93 -23.69 5.36 -8.70
N THR A 94 -24.94 4.98 -8.42
CA THR A 94 -26.09 5.85 -8.63
C THR A 94 -26.24 6.79 -7.44
N ALA A 95 -26.17 8.09 -7.71
CA ALA A 95 -26.38 9.11 -6.67
C ALA A 95 -27.74 8.98 -6.00
N GLY A 96 -27.76 9.13 -4.68
CA GLY A 96 -28.99 9.07 -3.88
C GLY A 96 -28.73 8.55 -2.47
N ILE A 97 -29.68 8.82 -1.60
CA ILE A 97 -29.66 8.39 -0.21
C ILE A 97 -30.68 7.26 -0.06
N SER A 98 -30.21 6.08 0.35
CA SER A 98 -31.09 4.94 0.62
C SER A 98 -32.07 5.28 1.75
N PRO A 99 -33.36 4.92 1.61
CA PRO A 99 -34.32 5.08 2.71
C PRO A 99 -33.99 4.23 3.95
N GLN A 100 -33.12 3.26 3.82
CA GLN A 100 -32.62 2.44 4.94
C GLN A 100 -31.35 2.99 5.57
N ALA A 101 -30.77 4.10 5.07
CA ALA A 101 -29.68 4.79 5.70
C ALA A 101 -30.20 5.71 6.82
N SER A 102 -29.40 5.86 7.88
CA SER A 102 -29.65 6.83 8.95
C SER A 102 -28.79 8.05 8.75
N VAL A 103 -29.36 9.16 8.36
CA VAL A 103 -28.65 10.41 8.11
C VAL A 103 -29.19 11.49 9.04
N SER A 104 -28.33 12.09 9.87
CA SER A 104 -28.71 13.19 10.74
C SER A 104 -29.21 14.39 9.93
N ARG A 105 -30.20 15.09 10.47
CA ARG A 105 -30.73 16.33 9.88
C ARG A 105 -29.73 17.48 9.85
N THR A 106 -28.70 17.43 10.70
CA THR A 106 -27.63 18.42 10.77
C THR A 106 -26.44 18.10 9.87
N ALA A 107 -26.41 16.90 9.29
CA ALA A 107 -25.36 16.51 8.34
C ALA A 107 -25.49 17.30 7.03
N LYS A 108 -24.34 17.69 6.47
CA LYS A 108 -24.25 18.38 5.18
C LYS A 108 -23.84 17.38 4.11
N ILE A 109 -24.74 17.10 3.19
CA ILE A 109 -24.52 16.15 2.11
C ILE A 109 -24.34 16.92 0.79
N GLY A 110 -23.21 16.71 0.13
CA GLY A 110 -22.88 17.35 -1.15
C GLY A 110 -23.71 16.82 -2.32
N ASN A 111 -23.48 17.38 -3.49
CA ASN A 111 -24.16 16.97 -4.72
C ASN A 111 -23.63 15.61 -5.22
N GLY A 112 -24.50 14.79 -5.79
CA GLY A 112 -24.10 13.52 -6.40
C GLY A 112 -23.62 12.46 -5.42
N VAL A 113 -23.81 12.63 -4.11
CA VAL A 113 -23.42 11.67 -3.08
C VAL A 113 -24.31 10.42 -3.16
N THR A 114 -23.68 9.25 -3.00
CA THR A 114 -24.37 7.96 -2.82
C THR A 114 -24.25 7.53 -1.37
N ILE A 115 -25.37 7.24 -0.71
CA ILE A 115 -25.42 6.65 0.64
C ILE A 115 -26.22 5.38 0.57
N GLU A 116 -25.54 4.24 0.73
CA GLU A 116 -26.14 2.89 0.61
C GLU A 116 -26.91 2.49 1.87
N PRO A 117 -27.71 1.39 1.82
CA PRO A 117 -28.48 0.90 2.96
C PRO A 117 -27.64 0.67 4.21
N PHE A 118 -28.24 0.98 5.37
CA PHE A 118 -27.64 0.79 6.70
C PHE A 118 -26.38 1.62 6.98
N ALA A 119 -25.99 2.54 6.10
CA ALA A 119 -25.00 3.55 6.41
C ALA A 119 -25.55 4.53 7.45
N VAL A 120 -24.69 4.96 8.38
CA VAL A 120 -25.04 5.91 9.44
C VAL A 120 -24.18 7.16 9.31
N ILE A 121 -24.80 8.32 9.22
CA ILE A 121 -24.15 9.64 9.19
C ILE A 121 -24.66 10.45 10.37
N GLN A 122 -23.75 10.77 11.28
CA GLN A 122 -24.06 11.46 12.53
C GLN A 122 -24.10 12.99 12.37
N ASP A 123 -24.39 13.67 13.49
CA ASP A 123 -24.58 15.12 13.56
C ASP A 123 -23.38 15.90 13.03
N SER A 124 -23.69 16.96 12.27
CA SER A 124 -22.69 17.90 11.75
C SER A 124 -21.59 17.27 10.87
N ALA A 125 -21.75 15.99 10.45
CA ALA A 125 -20.85 15.40 9.46
C ALA A 125 -21.02 16.10 8.10
N GLU A 126 -19.90 16.27 7.38
CA GLU A 126 -19.86 16.90 6.06
C GLU A 126 -19.36 15.90 5.02
N ILE A 127 -20.17 15.61 4.00
CA ILE A 127 -19.82 14.68 2.92
C ILE A 127 -19.69 15.46 1.63
N GLY A 128 -18.50 15.49 1.05
CA GLY A 128 -18.20 16.21 -0.20
C GLY A 128 -18.84 15.58 -1.44
N ASP A 129 -18.98 16.39 -2.49
CA ASP A 129 -19.65 16.01 -3.74
C ASP A 129 -19.13 14.69 -4.32
N ASN A 130 -20.03 13.92 -4.94
CA ASN A 130 -19.76 12.65 -5.62
C ASN A 130 -19.11 11.58 -4.75
N SER A 131 -19.10 11.72 -3.43
CA SER A 131 -18.57 10.70 -2.53
C SER A 131 -19.56 9.56 -2.33
N VAL A 132 -19.06 8.38 -2.04
CA VAL A 132 -19.83 7.16 -1.91
C VAL A 132 -19.64 6.57 -0.51
N ILE A 133 -20.73 6.48 0.24
CA ILE A 133 -20.77 5.87 1.58
C ILE A 133 -21.52 4.56 1.44
N ARG A 134 -20.78 3.45 1.48
CA ARG A 134 -21.31 2.12 1.22
C ARG A 134 -21.99 1.50 2.43
N ALA A 135 -22.67 0.39 2.19
CA ALA A 135 -23.55 -0.26 3.15
C ALA A 135 -22.88 -0.52 4.51
N GLY A 136 -23.58 -0.11 5.59
CA GLY A 136 -23.12 -0.29 6.96
C GLY A 136 -21.88 0.51 7.35
N ALA A 137 -21.43 1.47 6.54
CA ALA A 137 -20.39 2.41 6.96
C ALA A 137 -20.94 3.38 8.02
N TYR A 138 -20.10 3.75 8.97
CA TYR A 138 -20.42 4.65 10.07
C TYR A 138 -19.53 5.89 10.02
N VAL A 139 -20.14 7.05 9.91
CA VAL A 139 -19.49 8.36 9.92
C VAL A 139 -19.99 9.12 11.13
N ASP A 140 -19.12 9.33 12.10
CA ASP A 140 -19.48 9.94 13.38
C ASP A 140 -19.61 11.47 13.25
N ARG A 141 -19.98 12.11 14.37
CA ARG A 141 -20.23 13.58 14.43
C ARG A 141 -18.99 14.39 14.02
N ASN A 142 -19.25 15.52 13.40
CA ASN A 142 -18.23 16.50 12.95
C ASN A 142 -17.18 15.95 11.98
N VAL A 143 -17.33 14.72 11.48
CA VAL A 143 -16.41 14.15 10.48
C VAL A 143 -16.54 14.93 9.19
N LYS A 144 -15.40 15.21 8.55
CA LYS A 144 -15.37 15.83 7.22
C LYS A 144 -14.81 14.86 6.20
N ILE A 145 -15.53 14.64 5.11
CA ILE A 145 -15.11 13.80 3.98
C ILE A 145 -15.10 14.66 2.72
N GLY A 146 -13.94 14.71 2.06
CA GLY A 146 -13.74 15.44 0.82
C GLY A 146 -14.49 14.81 -0.36
N LYS A 147 -14.36 15.45 -1.54
CA LYS A 147 -15.05 15.05 -2.78
C LYS A 147 -14.52 13.77 -3.39
N ASN A 148 -15.38 13.03 -4.11
CA ASN A 148 -15.03 11.82 -4.86
C ASN A 148 -14.38 10.73 -4.01
N SER A 149 -14.65 10.69 -2.70
CA SER A 149 -14.11 9.68 -1.79
C SER A 149 -15.06 8.50 -1.66
N VAL A 150 -14.51 7.30 -1.46
CA VAL A 150 -15.27 6.05 -1.36
C VAL A 150 -14.98 5.38 -0.03
N LEU A 151 -16.00 5.25 0.80
CA LEU A 151 -15.97 4.45 2.01
C LEU A 151 -16.67 3.12 1.72
N HIS A 152 -15.91 2.05 1.66
CA HIS A 152 -16.42 0.70 1.42
C HIS A 152 -17.27 0.18 2.59
N PRO A 153 -17.99 -0.94 2.43
CA PRO A 153 -18.88 -1.46 3.48
C PRO A 153 -18.17 -1.60 4.84
N ARG A 154 -18.89 -1.20 5.92
CA ARG A 154 -18.42 -1.31 7.30
C ARG A 154 -17.14 -0.50 7.63
N VAL A 155 -16.81 0.52 6.87
CA VAL A 155 -15.81 1.50 7.28
C VAL A 155 -16.35 2.29 8.47
N MET A 156 -15.51 2.56 9.47
CA MET A 156 -15.86 3.38 10.62
C MET A 156 -14.93 4.58 10.72
N VAL A 157 -15.51 5.78 10.76
CA VAL A 157 -14.77 7.03 10.98
C VAL A 157 -15.31 7.69 12.24
N TYR A 158 -14.47 7.77 13.24
CA TYR A 158 -14.80 8.36 14.54
C TYR A 158 -14.84 9.88 14.48
N ASN A 159 -15.49 10.47 15.48
CA ASN A 159 -15.75 11.90 15.56
C ASN A 159 -14.54 12.79 15.30
N ASP A 160 -14.82 13.97 14.73
CA ASP A 160 -13.89 15.06 14.46
C ASP A 160 -12.76 14.74 13.43
N CYS A 161 -12.66 13.50 12.93
CA CYS A 161 -11.68 13.11 11.94
C CYS A 161 -11.92 13.80 10.59
N GLN A 162 -10.84 14.02 9.83
CA GLN A 162 -10.86 14.67 8.53
C GLN A 162 -10.30 13.75 7.44
N ILE A 163 -11.11 13.53 6.42
CA ILE A 163 -10.76 12.70 5.25
C ILE A 163 -10.75 13.62 4.03
N GLY A 164 -9.65 13.61 3.30
CA GLY A 164 -9.47 14.39 2.08
C GLY A 164 -10.33 13.93 0.91
N SER A 165 -10.03 14.46 -0.27
CA SER A 165 -10.72 14.14 -1.52
C SER A 165 -10.06 12.94 -2.21
N ARG A 166 -10.84 12.17 -2.99
CA ARG A 166 -10.39 10.98 -3.74
C ARG A 166 -9.74 9.93 -2.85
N VAL A 167 -10.16 9.87 -1.59
CA VAL A 167 -9.73 8.87 -0.63
C VAL A 167 -10.55 7.59 -0.81
N ILE A 168 -9.89 6.45 -0.75
CA ILE A 168 -10.54 5.13 -0.76
C ILE A 168 -10.25 4.45 0.57
N LEU A 169 -11.30 4.15 1.34
CA LEU A 169 -11.20 3.35 2.56
C LEU A 169 -11.86 1.99 2.31
N HIS A 170 -11.09 0.92 2.33
CA HIS A 170 -11.59 -0.43 2.10
C HIS A 170 -12.34 -1.00 3.31
N SER A 171 -13.10 -2.08 3.09
CA SER A 171 -14.02 -2.63 4.09
C SER A 171 -13.38 -2.94 5.43
N GLY A 172 -14.06 -2.58 6.51
CA GLY A 172 -13.59 -2.83 7.88
C GLY A 172 -12.47 -1.90 8.35
N THR A 173 -12.06 -0.92 7.55
CA THR A 173 -11.10 0.12 7.99
C THR A 173 -11.70 0.95 9.12
N VAL A 174 -10.93 1.21 10.17
CA VAL A 174 -11.32 2.02 11.33
C VAL A 174 -10.39 3.22 11.46
N ILE A 175 -10.96 4.42 11.43
CA ILE A 175 -10.23 5.69 11.52
C ILE A 175 -10.62 6.42 12.80
N GLY A 176 -9.65 6.74 13.63
CA GLY A 176 -9.84 7.60 14.81
C GLY A 176 -10.21 6.85 16.10
N THR A 177 -9.97 5.53 16.18
CA THR A 177 -10.05 4.81 17.45
C THR A 177 -9.00 5.34 18.45
N ASP A 178 -9.22 5.16 19.74
CA ASP A 178 -8.28 5.61 20.77
C ASP A 178 -6.91 4.94 20.62
N GLY A 179 -5.85 5.73 20.68
CA GLY A 179 -4.49 5.23 20.77
C GLY A 179 -4.23 4.44 22.05
N PHE A 180 -3.26 3.54 22.00
CA PHE A 180 -2.86 2.70 23.13
C PHE A 180 -2.00 3.49 24.12
N GLY A 181 -2.65 4.23 25.02
CA GLY A 181 -2.00 5.07 26.02
C GLY A 181 -2.45 4.71 27.44
N TYR A 182 -1.51 4.22 28.27
CA TYR A 182 -1.75 3.84 29.66
C TYR A 182 -0.58 4.22 30.55
N VAL A 183 -0.89 4.69 31.79
CA VAL A 183 0.08 4.84 32.86
C VAL A 183 -0.01 3.63 33.77
N SER A 184 1.06 2.88 33.90
CA SER A 184 1.14 1.69 34.75
C SER A 184 1.58 2.07 36.19
N SER A 185 0.93 1.48 37.19
CA SER A 185 1.29 1.62 38.60
C SER A 185 1.07 0.29 39.32
N ALA A 186 1.41 0.23 40.59
CA ALA A 186 1.10 -0.94 41.45
C ALA A 186 -0.41 -1.20 41.59
N ALA A 187 -1.26 -0.18 41.36
CA ALA A 187 -2.72 -0.29 41.39
C ALA A 187 -3.33 -0.71 40.03
N GLY A 188 -2.52 -0.92 39.01
CA GLY A 188 -2.97 -1.30 37.65
C GLY A 188 -2.65 -0.25 36.57
N HIS A 189 -3.44 -0.25 35.49
CA HIS A 189 -3.26 0.61 34.33
C HIS A 189 -4.34 1.69 34.27
N GLN A 190 -3.93 2.96 34.32
CA GLN A 190 -4.81 4.10 34.10
C GLN A 190 -4.77 4.52 32.67
N LYS A 191 -5.95 4.59 31.99
CA LYS A 191 -6.05 5.05 30.60
C LYS A 191 -5.70 6.53 30.48
N VAL A 192 -4.89 6.87 29.50
CA VAL A 192 -4.66 8.24 29.06
C VAL A 192 -5.71 8.59 28.01
N PRO A 193 -6.57 9.61 28.24
CA PRO A 193 -7.57 10.01 27.24
C PRO A 193 -6.92 10.41 25.91
N GLN A 194 -7.55 10.01 24.82
CA GLN A 194 -7.11 10.32 23.47
C GLN A 194 -8.09 11.34 22.87
N VAL A 195 -7.69 12.61 22.87
CA VAL A 195 -8.57 13.74 22.53
C VAL A 195 -8.25 14.40 21.19
N GLY A 196 -7.19 13.93 20.53
CA GLY A 196 -6.83 14.38 19.18
C GLY A 196 -7.67 13.74 18.08
N ILE A 197 -7.27 13.93 16.85
CA ILE A 197 -7.99 13.49 15.67
C ILE A 197 -7.08 12.71 14.71
N VAL A 198 -7.68 12.16 13.63
CA VAL A 198 -6.97 11.69 12.44
C VAL A 198 -7.25 12.64 11.29
N VAL A 199 -6.18 12.96 10.55
CA VAL A 199 -6.26 13.70 9.28
C VAL A 199 -5.67 12.84 8.17
N ILE A 200 -6.50 12.50 7.18
CA ILE A 200 -6.09 11.80 5.96
C ILE A 200 -6.17 12.80 4.80
N GLU A 201 -5.05 13.02 4.13
CA GLU A 201 -4.98 13.94 3.00
C GLU A 201 -5.53 13.31 1.71
N ASP A 202 -5.53 14.08 0.62
CA ASP A 202 -6.07 13.67 -0.68
C ASP A 202 -5.36 12.45 -1.28
N ASP A 203 -6.05 11.71 -2.14
CA ASP A 203 -5.51 10.61 -2.95
C ASP A 203 -4.98 9.41 -2.15
N VAL A 204 -5.30 9.32 -0.85
CA VAL A 204 -4.90 8.21 0.02
C VAL A 204 -5.79 6.99 -0.22
N GLU A 205 -5.19 5.80 -0.18
CA GLU A 205 -5.93 4.54 -0.19
C GLU A 205 -5.53 3.69 1.01
N VAL A 206 -6.53 3.20 1.75
CA VAL A 206 -6.34 2.41 2.99
C VAL A 206 -7.02 1.05 2.83
N GLY A 207 -6.23 0.00 2.95
CA GLY A 207 -6.63 -1.39 2.81
C GLY A 207 -7.58 -1.89 3.89
N ALA A 208 -8.20 -3.03 3.62
CA ALA A 208 -9.22 -3.63 4.49
C ALA A 208 -8.69 -3.96 5.89
N ASN A 209 -9.54 -3.73 6.91
CA ASN A 209 -9.24 -3.99 8.32
C ASN A 209 -7.96 -3.28 8.82
N THR A 210 -7.56 -2.20 8.20
CA THR A 210 -6.51 -1.30 8.70
C THR A 210 -7.08 -0.37 9.75
N THR A 211 -6.31 -0.10 10.81
CA THR A 211 -6.69 0.80 11.89
C THR A 211 -5.71 1.96 12.00
N ILE A 212 -6.24 3.18 12.13
CA ILE A 212 -5.46 4.40 12.30
C ILE A 212 -5.96 5.10 13.56
N ASP A 213 -5.12 5.11 14.60
CA ASP A 213 -5.49 5.66 15.89
C ASP A 213 -5.45 7.19 15.89
N ARG A 214 -6.37 7.80 16.64
CA ARG A 214 -6.32 9.25 16.89
C ARG A 214 -5.12 9.61 17.75
N ALA A 215 -4.68 10.85 17.65
CA ALA A 215 -3.63 11.36 18.50
C ALA A 215 -4.10 11.49 19.95
N THR A 216 -3.18 11.42 20.90
CA THR A 216 -3.43 11.80 22.29
C THR A 216 -3.85 13.26 22.34
N ILE A 217 -3.10 14.16 21.72
CA ILE A 217 -3.40 15.58 21.51
C ILE A 217 -2.91 15.94 20.09
N GLY A 218 -3.63 16.81 19.39
CA GLY A 218 -3.32 17.20 18.02
C GLY A 218 -3.81 16.17 17.00
N GLU A 219 -2.95 15.69 16.15
CA GLU A 219 -3.37 14.83 15.03
C GLU A 219 -2.40 13.68 14.73
N THR A 220 -2.96 12.54 14.33
CA THR A 220 -2.30 11.51 13.53
C THR A 220 -2.55 11.87 12.08
N ARG A 221 -1.48 12.04 11.27
CA ARG A 221 -1.61 12.53 9.90
C ARG A 221 -1.10 11.54 8.89
N ILE A 222 -1.91 11.31 7.85
CA ILE A 222 -1.56 10.49 6.68
C ILE A 222 -1.43 11.42 5.48
N GLY A 223 -0.20 11.57 4.99
CA GLY A 223 0.13 12.47 3.89
C GLY A 223 -0.48 12.05 2.55
N ARG A 224 -0.62 13.02 1.66
CA ARG A 224 -1.23 12.86 0.36
C ARG A 224 -0.67 11.69 -0.44
N GLY A 225 -1.53 10.94 -1.11
CA GLY A 225 -1.16 9.88 -2.04
C GLY A 225 -0.57 8.62 -1.40
N CYS A 226 -0.58 8.50 -0.07
CA CYS A 226 -0.16 7.27 0.61
C CYS A 226 -1.01 6.07 0.19
N LYS A 227 -0.37 4.90 0.10
CA LYS A 227 -1.01 3.62 -0.16
C LYS A 227 -0.71 2.68 0.99
N ILE A 228 -1.73 2.34 1.74
CA ILE A 228 -1.66 1.51 2.95
C ILE A 228 -2.44 0.24 2.68
N ASP A 229 -1.80 -0.89 2.80
CA ASP A 229 -2.37 -2.21 2.51
C ASP A 229 -3.24 -2.71 3.69
N ASN A 230 -3.71 -3.93 3.59
CA ASN A 230 -4.63 -4.55 4.53
C ASN A 230 -3.98 -4.84 5.89
N GLN A 231 -4.78 -4.77 6.97
CA GLN A 231 -4.37 -5.15 8.33
C GLN A 231 -3.14 -4.37 8.84
N VAL A 232 -2.97 -3.13 8.43
CA VAL A 232 -1.93 -2.24 8.94
C VAL A 232 -2.43 -1.55 10.20
N GLN A 233 -1.55 -1.38 11.21
CA GLN A 233 -1.80 -0.57 12.39
C GLN A 233 -0.96 0.70 12.35
N ILE A 234 -1.61 1.85 12.41
CA ILE A 234 -0.97 3.17 12.58
C ILE A 234 -1.32 3.69 13.96
N GLY A 235 -0.33 3.81 14.82
CA GLY A 235 -0.48 4.28 16.19
C GLY A 235 -0.72 5.79 16.31
N HIS A 236 -1.08 6.23 17.50
CA HIS A 236 -1.39 7.62 17.81
C HIS A 236 -0.22 8.58 17.51
N ASN A 237 -0.53 9.79 17.07
CA ASN A 237 0.47 10.85 16.79
C ASN A 237 1.50 10.49 15.69
N VAL A 238 1.27 9.44 14.90
CA VAL A 238 2.12 9.13 13.74
C VAL A 238 1.94 10.21 12.67
N GLN A 239 3.07 10.63 12.09
CA GLN A 239 3.10 11.54 10.94
C GLN A 239 3.66 10.78 9.74
N LEU A 240 2.82 10.50 8.76
CA LEU A 240 3.19 9.76 7.55
C LEU A 240 3.34 10.73 6.37
N GLY A 241 4.54 10.84 5.83
CA GLY A 241 4.85 11.69 4.68
C GLY A 241 4.18 11.23 3.39
N ALA A 242 4.01 12.16 2.46
CA ALA A 242 3.29 11.93 1.21
C ALA A 242 3.88 10.79 0.36
N CYS A 243 3.03 10.12 -0.42
CA CYS A 243 3.39 9.06 -1.37
C CYS A 243 4.12 7.86 -0.73
N THR A 244 3.95 7.63 0.57
CA THR A 244 4.50 6.47 1.27
C THR A 244 3.64 5.24 1.01
N ILE A 245 4.28 4.08 0.83
CA ILE A 245 3.65 2.79 0.56
C ILE A 245 3.94 1.86 1.74
N ILE A 246 2.90 1.28 2.32
CA ILE A 246 2.99 0.36 3.46
C ILE A 246 2.27 -0.92 3.10
N SER A 247 3.02 -2.03 3.07
CA SER A 247 2.46 -3.35 2.78
C SER A 247 1.78 -3.97 4.01
N ALA A 248 1.00 -5.01 3.76
CA ALA A 248 0.10 -5.63 4.74
C ALA A 248 0.77 -6.06 6.05
N GLN A 249 -0.03 -6.01 7.13
CA GLN A 249 0.36 -6.46 8.48
C GLN A 249 1.53 -5.68 9.09
N THR A 250 1.86 -4.49 8.57
CA THR A 250 2.84 -3.60 9.17
C THR A 250 2.23 -2.86 10.36
N GLY A 251 3.00 -2.73 11.44
CA GLY A 251 2.63 -1.94 12.62
C GLY A 251 3.58 -0.77 12.81
N ILE A 252 3.03 0.44 12.95
CA ILE A 252 3.80 1.65 13.27
C ILE A 252 3.33 2.17 14.64
N SER A 253 4.21 2.13 15.62
CA SER A 253 3.91 2.58 16.97
C SER A 253 3.84 4.10 17.07
N GLY A 254 3.24 4.57 18.16
CA GLY A 254 2.92 5.97 18.38
C GLY A 254 4.09 6.94 18.27
N SER A 255 3.76 8.20 17.92
CA SER A 255 4.70 9.33 17.84
C SER A 255 5.85 9.17 16.84
N THR A 256 5.76 8.20 15.93
CA THR A 256 6.75 7.97 14.88
C THR A 256 6.52 8.93 13.71
N LYS A 257 7.62 9.46 13.17
CA LYS A 257 7.64 10.31 11.96
C LYS A 257 8.22 9.55 10.79
N VAL A 258 7.49 9.47 9.70
CA VAL A 258 7.87 8.81 8.46
C VAL A 258 7.92 9.84 7.34
N GLY A 259 9.02 9.91 6.63
CA GLY A 259 9.23 10.82 5.51
C GLY A 259 8.39 10.50 4.28
N MET A 260 8.62 11.23 3.21
CA MET A 260 7.94 11.05 1.92
C MET A 260 8.56 9.90 1.12
N PHE A 261 7.73 9.26 0.26
CA PHE A 261 8.16 8.18 -0.65
C PHE A 261 8.84 7.00 0.04
N VAL A 262 8.52 6.75 1.30
CA VAL A 262 9.00 5.57 2.03
C VAL A 262 8.25 4.32 1.53
N VAL A 263 8.96 3.20 1.45
CA VAL A 263 8.36 1.90 1.10
C VAL A 263 8.64 0.92 2.23
N MET A 264 7.57 0.42 2.85
CA MET A 264 7.65 -0.62 3.88
C MET A 264 7.11 -1.94 3.35
N GLY A 265 7.93 -2.99 3.42
CA GLY A 265 7.53 -4.36 3.11
C GLY A 265 6.49 -4.88 4.12
N GLY A 266 5.89 -6.03 3.82
CA GLY A 266 4.90 -6.64 4.71
C GLY A 266 5.49 -7.07 6.06
N LYS A 267 4.66 -7.02 7.10
CA LYS A 267 5.02 -7.43 8.47
C LYS A 267 6.19 -6.64 9.09
N VAL A 268 6.38 -5.40 8.69
CA VAL A 268 7.35 -4.50 9.35
C VAL A 268 6.80 -4.07 10.70
N GLY A 269 7.64 -4.12 11.74
CA GLY A 269 7.36 -3.55 13.04
C GLY A 269 8.18 -2.29 13.26
N VAL A 270 7.54 -1.15 13.53
CA VAL A 270 8.23 0.10 13.87
C VAL A 270 7.90 0.49 15.29
N GLY A 271 8.92 0.57 16.12
CA GLY A 271 8.82 1.03 17.51
C GLY A 271 8.39 2.50 17.61
N ASP A 272 8.07 2.94 18.80
CA ASP A 272 7.63 4.30 19.10
C ASP A 272 8.75 5.33 18.93
N HIS A 273 8.35 6.58 18.68
CA HIS A 273 9.27 7.74 18.57
C HIS A 273 10.39 7.58 17.53
N CYS A 274 10.19 6.76 16.49
CA CYS A 274 11.13 6.63 15.39
C CYS A 274 11.06 7.83 14.43
N GLU A 275 12.20 8.13 13.80
CA GLU A 275 12.30 9.09 12.70
C GLU A 275 12.83 8.36 11.44
N ILE A 276 11.97 8.15 10.45
CA ILE A 276 12.31 7.48 9.19
C ILE A 276 12.37 8.54 8.10
N GLY A 277 13.54 8.71 7.49
CA GLY A 277 13.79 9.71 6.46
C GLY A 277 13.03 9.49 5.16
N ASN A 278 13.19 10.41 4.22
CA ASN A 278 12.55 10.31 2.90
C ASN A 278 13.15 9.19 2.04
N GLN A 279 12.33 8.56 1.20
CA GLN A 279 12.77 7.54 0.25
C GLN A 279 13.47 6.33 0.89
N VAL A 280 13.21 6.07 2.17
CA VAL A 280 13.73 4.88 2.86
C VAL A 280 12.95 3.65 2.39
N MET A 281 13.67 2.54 2.23
CA MET A 281 13.07 1.23 1.99
C MET A 281 13.28 0.33 3.22
N VAL A 282 12.19 -0.17 3.79
CA VAL A 282 12.23 -1.12 4.91
C VAL A 282 11.81 -2.49 4.39
N GLY A 283 12.72 -3.46 4.41
CA GLY A 283 12.47 -4.82 3.92
C GLY A 283 11.42 -5.55 4.75
N ALA A 284 10.72 -6.48 4.12
CA ALA A 284 9.65 -7.25 4.77
C ALA A 284 10.15 -7.97 6.04
N GLY A 285 9.32 -8.00 7.09
CA GLY A 285 9.64 -8.62 8.37
C GLY A 285 10.70 -7.89 9.20
N ALA A 286 11.11 -6.67 8.81
CA ALA A 286 12.09 -5.93 9.58
C ALA A 286 11.51 -5.33 10.86
N GLY A 287 12.31 -5.38 11.95
CA GLY A 287 12.01 -4.70 13.21
C GLY A 287 12.85 -3.42 13.37
N VAL A 288 12.18 -2.27 13.48
CA VAL A 288 12.81 -0.98 13.77
C VAL A 288 12.63 -0.69 15.27
N PRO A 289 13.69 -0.73 16.08
CA PRO A 289 13.56 -0.48 17.51
C PRO A 289 13.17 0.97 17.81
N SER A 290 12.51 1.17 18.95
CA SER A 290 12.07 2.49 19.43
C SER A 290 13.19 3.54 19.40
N ASN A 291 12.81 4.80 19.17
CA ASN A 291 13.72 5.95 19.09
C ASN A 291 14.78 5.86 17.97
N LYS A 292 14.62 4.94 17.02
CA LYS A 292 15.57 4.79 15.90
C LYS A 292 15.40 5.91 14.89
N LYS A 293 16.56 6.47 14.45
CA LYS A 293 16.63 7.39 13.31
C LYS A 293 17.22 6.66 12.11
N ILE A 294 16.49 6.68 10.98
CA ILE A 294 16.93 6.13 9.70
C ILE A 294 17.06 7.29 8.73
N PRO A 295 18.27 7.64 8.27
CA PRO A 295 18.49 8.71 7.32
C PRO A 295 17.80 8.48 5.97
N ASP A 296 17.63 9.57 5.18
CA ASP A 296 17.05 9.52 3.84
C ASP A 296 17.72 8.48 2.94
N LYS A 297 16.92 7.89 2.05
CA LYS A 297 17.35 6.99 0.96
C LYS A 297 18.05 5.69 1.42
N GLN A 298 17.98 5.36 2.68
CA GLN A 298 18.52 4.09 3.17
C GLN A 298 17.61 2.90 2.87
N ILE A 299 18.25 1.74 2.63
CA ILE A 299 17.57 0.44 2.62
C ILE A 299 17.97 -0.29 3.89
N VAL A 300 16.97 -0.66 4.71
CA VAL A 300 17.18 -1.38 5.97
C VAL A 300 16.42 -2.70 5.94
N PHE A 301 17.01 -3.73 6.60
CA PHE A 301 16.43 -5.06 6.65
C PHE A 301 16.84 -5.77 7.94
N GLY A 302 16.08 -6.74 8.37
CA GLY A 302 16.36 -7.59 9.51
C GLY A 302 15.72 -7.11 10.82
N GLU A 303 15.93 -7.88 11.86
CA GLU A 303 15.43 -7.61 13.22
C GLU A 303 16.61 -7.68 14.21
N PRO A 304 16.98 -6.55 14.80
CA PRO A 304 16.54 -5.19 14.49
C PRO A 304 16.95 -4.78 13.07
N ALA A 305 16.21 -3.87 12.45
CA ALA A 305 16.48 -3.39 11.09
C ALA A 305 17.87 -2.76 10.98
N ARG A 306 18.64 -3.21 10.00
CA ARG A 306 20.02 -2.80 9.72
C ARG A 306 20.16 -2.37 8.26
N PRO A 307 21.22 -1.63 7.91
CA PRO A 307 21.56 -1.38 6.52
C PRO A 307 21.62 -2.71 5.74
N TYR A 308 21.06 -2.72 4.53
CA TYR A 308 20.92 -3.96 3.74
C TYR A 308 22.21 -4.74 3.57
N ALA A 309 23.33 -4.06 3.32
CA ALA A 309 24.64 -4.68 3.14
C ALA A 309 25.12 -5.43 4.41
N GLU A 310 24.88 -4.85 5.59
CA GLU A 310 25.20 -5.48 6.87
C GLU A 310 24.29 -6.68 7.17
N ALA A 311 22.98 -6.52 6.99
CA ALA A 311 22.00 -7.57 7.20
C ALA A 311 22.32 -8.79 6.32
N ARG A 312 22.62 -8.57 5.04
CA ARG A 312 22.98 -9.63 4.10
C ARG A 312 24.24 -10.39 4.51
N LYS A 313 25.27 -9.67 4.98
CA LYS A 313 26.50 -10.27 5.51
C LYS A 313 26.22 -11.19 6.72
N GLN A 314 25.39 -10.71 7.65
CA GLN A 314 25.05 -11.44 8.87
C GLN A 314 24.21 -12.67 8.59
N ILE A 315 23.18 -12.57 7.72
CA ILE A 315 22.39 -13.73 7.31
C ILE A 315 23.27 -14.78 6.64
N GLY A 316 24.20 -14.37 5.75
CA GLY A 316 25.15 -15.26 5.12
C GLY A 316 26.09 -15.94 6.13
N ALA A 317 26.51 -15.25 7.17
CA ALA A 317 27.30 -15.82 8.26
C ALA A 317 26.47 -16.80 9.12
N GLN A 318 25.24 -16.44 9.47
CA GLN A 318 24.34 -17.31 10.22
C GLN A 318 24.04 -18.63 9.49
N LEU A 319 23.81 -18.58 8.18
CA LEU A 319 23.54 -19.78 7.37
C LEU A 319 24.73 -20.74 7.33
N ARG A 320 25.98 -20.26 7.48
CA ARG A 320 27.21 -21.07 7.49
C ARG A 320 27.75 -21.34 8.89
N ALA A 321 27.06 -20.86 9.94
CA ALA A 321 27.58 -20.97 11.31
C ALA A 321 27.87 -22.41 11.76
N ALA A 322 27.04 -23.38 11.37
CA ALA A 322 27.23 -24.80 11.71
C ALA A 322 28.49 -25.36 11.03
N GLU A 323 28.65 -25.11 9.73
CA GLU A 323 29.82 -25.55 8.96
C GLU A 323 31.12 -24.92 9.52
N THR A 324 31.09 -23.61 9.76
CA THR A 324 32.24 -22.91 10.36
C THR A 324 32.59 -23.43 11.73
N LEU A 325 31.61 -23.82 12.57
CA LEU A 325 31.85 -24.41 13.87
C LEU A 325 32.54 -25.77 13.76
N ASP A 326 32.13 -26.59 12.81
CA ASP A 326 32.76 -27.91 12.59
C ASP A 326 34.16 -27.79 12.03
N GLU A 327 34.42 -26.85 11.12
CA GLU A 327 35.78 -26.52 10.66
C GLU A 327 36.69 -26.06 11.83
N VAL A 328 36.20 -25.18 12.69
CA VAL A 328 36.94 -24.71 13.87
C VAL A 328 37.26 -25.87 14.82
N ARG A 329 36.31 -26.78 15.03
CA ARG A 329 36.55 -27.99 15.86
C ARG A 329 37.63 -28.89 15.26
N LYS A 330 37.64 -29.07 13.93
CA LYS A 330 38.65 -29.86 13.22
C LYS A 330 40.04 -29.23 13.34
N LEU A 331 40.12 -27.92 13.05
CA LEU A 331 41.37 -27.16 13.18
C LEU A 331 41.94 -27.21 14.61
N ARG A 332 41.07 -27.15 15.61
CA ARG A 332 41.50 -27.27 17.02
C ARG A 332 42.12 -28.63 17.33
N LYS A 333 41.55 -29.72 16.84
CA LYS A 333 42.13 -31.07 16.99
C LYS A 333 43.50 -31.17 16.29
N GLU A 334 43.61 -30.69 15.06
CA GLU A 334 44.86 -30.66 14.30
C GLU A 334 45.96 -29.87 15.04
N LEU A 335 45.60 -28.71 15.60
CA LEU A 335 46.50 -27.88 16.39
C LEU A 335 46.98 -28.60 17.66
N ASP A 336 46.10 -29.30 18.37
CA ASP A 336 46.43 -30.05 19.57
C ASP A 336 47.35 -31.25 19.25
N GLU A 337 47.17 -31.88 18.08
CA GLU A 337 48.08 -32.94 17.61
C GLU A 337 49.47 -32.41 17.26
N ILE A 338 49.55 -31.25 16.60
CA ILE A 338 50.83 -30.59 16.29
C ILE A 338 51.54 -30.19 17.60
N LYS A 339 50.85 -29.61 18.57
CA LYS A 339 51.42 -29.27 19.87
C LYS A 339 52.00 -30.50 20.61
N LYS A 340 51.30 -31.64 20.55
CA LYS A 340 51.82 -32.90 21.14
C LYS A 340 53.05 -33.46 20.42
N LYS A 341 53.24 -33.13 19.15
CA LYS A 341 54.45 -33.56 18.38
C LYS A 341 55.65 -32.63 18.55
N LEU A 342 55.42 -31.40 19.02
CA LEU A 342 56.45 -30.38 19.19
C LEU A 342 56.93 -30.22 20.65
N GLY A 343 56.24 -30.78 21.62
CA GLY A 343 56.62 -30.82 23.03
C GLY A 343 56.88 -32.23 23.51
#